data_085e0f68ab916034178cf5cdc0d686f0
#
_entry.id   085e0f68ab916034178cf5cdc0d686f0
#
_cell.length_a   1.000
_cell.length_b   1.000
_cell.length_c   1.000
_cell.angle_alpha   90.00
_cell.angle_beta   90.00
_cell.angle_gamma   90.00
#
_symmetry.space_group_name_H-M   'P 1'
#
loop_
_entity.id
_entity.type
_entity.pdbx_description
1 polymer ?
#
loop_
_entity_poly.entity_id
_entity_poly.type
_entity_poly.pdbx_seq_one_letter_code
_entity_poly.pdbx_strand_id
1 'polypeptide(L)'
;MISALKPLASDGRCDIICSGSQLGNTLGVKRLTPLGYVETIHMEPMDFEEFLWALGFSHAITSEIGECIRTMTPFDRPILKKLNDLYLRYVTIGGMPESVDAFVRNGLYSESYRIQTSISAC
;
A
#
# COMPACT_ATOMS: atom_id res chain seq x y z
N MET A 1 14.27 -4.75 21.56
CA MET A 1 14.19 -5.53 20.30
C MET A 1 15.25 -5.09 19.28
N ILE A 2 15.35 -3.81 18.95
CA ILE A 2 16.31 -3.29 17.93
C ILE A 2 17.78 -3.53 18.30
N SER A 3 18.12 -3.48 19.57
CA SER A 3 19.48 -3.75 20.05
C SER A 3 19.99 -5.19 19.80
N ALA A 4 19.08 -6.12 19.58
CA ALA A 4 19.41 -7.51 19.27
C ALA A 4 19.69 -7.77 17.77
N LEU A 5 19.31 -6.84 16.89
CA LEU A 5 19.49 -7.01 15.45
C LEU A 5 20.96 -7.00 15.04
N LYS A 6 21.77 -6.13 15.65
CA LYS A 6 23.19 -6.02 15.30
C LYS A 6 23.98 -7.31 15.56
N PRO A 7 23.94 -7.94 16.75
CA PRO A 7 24.63 -9.20 16.97
C PRO A 7 24.10 -10.33 16.08
N LEU A 8 22.79 -10.38 15.81
CA LEU A 8 22.19 -11.37 14.91
C LEU A 8 22.64 -11.19 13.46
N ALA A 9 22.64 -9.94 12.95
CA ALA A 9 23.12 -9.65 11.61
C ALA A 9 24.63 -9.93 11.47
N SER A 10 25.43 -9.68 12.52
CA SER A 10 26.88 -9.95 12.51
C SER A 10 27.21 -11.44 12.53
N ASP A 11 26.30 -12.29 13.00
CA ASP A 11 26.44 -13.74 13.00
C ASP A 11 26.42 -14.35 11.59
N GLY A 12 25.75 -13.68 10.63
CA GLY A 12 25.78 -14.03 9.21
C GLY A 12 25.11 -15.35 8.83
N ARG A 13 24.41 -16.00 9.76
CA ARG A 13 23.75 -17.30 9.53
C ARG A 13 22.35 -17.17 8.95
N CYS A 14 21.73 -15.99 9.03
CA CYS A 14 20.40 -15.72 8.52
C CYS A 14 20.22 -14.24 8.18
N ASP A 15 19.36 -13.99 7.20
CA ASP A 15 18.82 -12.65 6.93
C ASP A 15 17.63 -12.39 7.87
N ILE A 16 17.52 -11.16 8.34
CA ILE A 16 16.49 -10.78 9.31
C ILE A 16 15.57 -9.74 8.68
N ILE A 17 14.29 -10.06 8.63
CA ILE A 17 13.24 -9.13 8.19
C ILE A 17 12.36 -8.80 9.40
N CYS A 18 12.24 -7.51 9.71
CA CYS A 18 11.37 -7.01 10.77
C CYS A 18 10.33 -6.05 10.17
N SER A 19 9.11 -6.13 10.63
CA SER A 19 8.06 -5.19 10.25
C SER A 19 7.36 -4.62 11.48
N GLY A 20 6.80 -3.42 11.35
CA GLY A 20 6.01 -2.80 12.41
C GLY A 20 5.52 -1.42 12.00
N SER A 21 4.26 -1.12 12.32
CA SER A 21 3.59 0.14 11.97
C SER A 21 4.20 1.37 12.63
N GLN A 22 4.91 1.20 13.74
CA GLN A 22 5.55 2.30 14.50
C GLN A 22 7.07 2.26 14.46
N LEU A 23 7.68 1.43 13.63
CA LEU A 23 9.14 1.35 13.54
C LEU A 23 9.76 2.71 13.21
N GLY A 24 9.11 3.52 12.36
CA GLY A 24 9.57 4.87 12.02
C GLY A 24 9.54 5.86 13.19
N ASN A 25 8.53 5.81 14.04
CA ASN A 25 8.38 6.70 15.19
C ASN A 25 9.27 6.28 16.37
N THR A 26 9.44 4.99 16.58
CA THR A 26 10.34 4.45 17.61
C THR A 26 11.81 4.60 17.22
N LEU A 27 12.11 4.63 15.91
CA LEU A 27 13.43 4.90 15.34
C LEU A 27 13.77 6.40 15.27
N GLY A 28 12.84 7.31 15.60
CA GLY A 28 13.13 8.74 15.78
C GLY A 28 14.21 9.02 16.81
N VAL A 29 14.61 8.03 17.59
CA VAL A 29 15.89 7.97 18.28
C VAL A 29 16.97 7.64 17.24
N LYS A 30 17.46 8.65 16.52
CA LYS A 30 18.56 8.63 15.53
C LYS A 30 19.84 7.90 16.01
N ARG A 31 19.85 7.29 17.17
CA ARG A 31 21.03 6.68 17.83
C ARG A 31 21.07 5.16 17.83
N LEU A 32 20.04 4.45 17.34
CA LEU A 32 19.99 2.99 17.49
C LEU A 32 19.90 2.20 16.18
N THR A 33 19.85 2.88 15.03
CA THR A 33 19.96 2.16 13.76
C THR A 33 21.42 1.80 13.55
N PRO A 34 21.80 0.52 13.52
CA PRO A 34 23.16 0.11 13.21
C PRO A 34 23.49 0.53 11.78
N LEU A 35 24.13 1.68 11.62
CA LEU A 35 24.55 2.18 10.30
C LEU A 35 25.32 1.08 9.57
N GLY A 36 24.85 0.74 8.38
CA GLY A 36 25.48 -0.24 7.50
C GLY A 36 24.96 -1.69 7.59
N TYR A 37 24.00 -1.98 8.49
CA TYR A 37 23.44 -3.34 8.66
C TYR A 37 21.92 -3.41 8.48
N VAL A 38 21.26 -2.28 8.28
CA VAL A 38 19.78 -2.22 8.17
C VAL A 38 19.40 -1.41 6.95
N GLU A 39 18.61 -2.00 6.11
CA GLU A 39 17.88 -1.33 5.05
C GLU A 39 16.42 -1.15 5.49
N THR A 40 15.90 0.06 5.36
CA THR A 40 14.52 0.38 5.73
C THR A 40 13.69 0.56 4.48
N ILE A 41 12.67 -0.26 4.34
CA ILE A 41 11.69 -0.16 3.25
C ILE A 41 10.40 0.39 3.86
N HIS A 42 9.90 1.48 3.30
CA HIS A 42 8.59 2.02 3.66
C HIS A 42 7.53 1.35 2.78
N MET A 43 6.53 0.78 3.43
CA MET A 43 5.35 0.26 2.73
C MET A 43 4.23 1.28 2.87
N GLU A 44 3.78 1.79 1.73
CA GLU A 44 2.62 2.67 1.64
C GLU A 44 1.34 1.85 1.42
N PRO A 45 0.16 2.41 1.75
CA PRO A 45 -1.10 1.83 1.31
C PRO A 45 -1.15 1.68 -0.21
N MET A 46 -1.95 0.73 -0.70
CA MET A 46 -2.15 0.55 -2.15
C MET A 46 -2.63 1.86 -2.78
N ASP A 47 -2.03 2.21 -3.90
CA ASP A 47 -2.47 3.34 -4.70
C ASP A 47 -3.65 2.97 -5.63
N PHE A 48 -4.13 3.93 -6.40
CA PHE A 48 -5.27 3.69 -7.30
C PHE A 48 -4.95 2.71 -8.43
N GLU A 49 -3.73 2.69 -8.91
CA GLU A 49 -3.29 1.74 -9.94
C GLU A 49 -3.28 0.31 -9.40
N GLU A 50 -2.72 0.09 -8.22
CA GLU A 50 -2.72 -1.20 -7.53
C GLU A 50 -4.14 -1.66 -7.19
N PHE A 51 -5.03 -0.74 -6.80
CA PHE A 51 -6.45 -1.02 -6.63
C PHE A 51 -7.11 -1.50 -7.93
N LEU A 52 -6.79 -0.89 -9.07
CA LEU A 52 -7.29 -1.36 -10.37
C LEU A 52 -6.77 -2.77 -10.69
N TRP A 53 -5.52 -3.08 -10.38
CA TRP A 53 -4.98 -4.44 -10.54
C TRP A 53 -5.70 -5.45 -9.66
N ALA A 54 -5.99 -5.11 -8.42
CA ALA A 54 -6.78 -5.95 -7.52
C ALA A 54 -8.20 -6.23 -8.07
N LEU A 55 -8.78 -5.29 -8.83
CA LEU A 55 -10.04 -5.47 -9.55
C LEU A 55 -9.90 -6.27 -10.87
N GLY A 56 -8.71 -6.72 -11.22
CA GLY A 56 -8.43 -7.53 -12.42
C GLY A 56 -8.13 -6.72 -13.68
N PHE A 57 -7.86 -5.42 -13.57
CA PHE A 57 -7.34 -4.66 -14.70
C PHE A 57 -5.91 -5.08 -15.01
N SER A 58 -5.58 -5.21 -16.30
CA SER A 58 -4.23 -5.55 -16.72
C SER A 58 -3.29 -4.34 -16.62
N HIS A 59 -1.99 -4.61 -16.41
CA HIS A 59 -0.96 -3.57 -16.42
C HIS A 59 -0.93 -2.77 -17.73
N ALA A 60 -1.29 -3.38 -18.86
CA ALA A 60 -1.37 -2.68 -20.14
C ALA A 60 -2.42 -1.55 -20.11
N ILE A 61 -3.59 -1.83 -19.51
CA ILE A 61 -4.69 -0.84 -19.40
C ILE A 61 -4.29 0.29 -18.46
N THR A 62 -3.69 -0.02 -17.30
CA THR A 62 -3.30 1.02 -16.35
C THR A 62 -2.15 1.87 -16.88
N SER A 63 -1.21 1.28 -17.61
CA SER A 63 -0.14 2.03 -18.29
C SER A 63 -0.70 2.97 -19.37
N GLU A 64 -1.70 2.54 -20.14
CA GLU A 64 -2.36 3.40 -21.12
C GLU A 64 -3.09 4.58 -20.45
N ILE A 65 -3.78 4.33 -19.34
CA ILE A 65 -4.40 5.39 -18.53
C ILE A 65 -3.33 6.38 -18.05
N GLY A 66 -2.23 5.90 -17.50
CA GLY A 66 -1.11 6.73 -17.04
C GLY A 66 -0.50 7.56 -18.16
N GLU A 67 -0.36 6.99 -19.36
CA GLU A 67 0.14 7.71 -20.54
C GLU A 67 -0.83 8.82 -20.97
N CYS A 68 -2.13 8.56 -21.01
CA CYS A 68 -3.14 9.58 -21.31
C CYS A 68 -3.10 10.75 -20.32
N ILE A 69 -2.92 10.47 -19.04
CA ILE A 69 -2.77 11.52 -18.01
C ILE A 69 -1.49 12.32 -18.23
N ARG A 70 -0.37 11.65 -18.49
CA ARG A 70 0.93 12.27 -18.68
C ARG A 70 0.98 13.16 -19.93
N THR A 71 0.32 12.73 -21.02
CA THR A 71 0.25 13.45 -22.30
C THR A 71 -0.89 14.46 -22.37
N MET A 72 -1.71 14.58 -21.31
CA MET A 72 -2.92 15.39 -21.29
C MET A 72 -3.90 15.03 -22.42
N THR A 73 -3.90 13.78 -22.86
CA THR A 73 -4.84 13.29 -23.88
C THR A 73 -6.20 13.02 -23.24
N PRO A 74 -7.30 13.61 -23.74
CA PRO A 74 -8.60 13.42 -23.14
C PRO A 74 -9.10 11.99 -23.32
N PHE A 75 -9.69 11.45 -22.27
CA PHE A 75 -10.44 10.19 -22.35
C PHE A 75 -11.80 10.38 -22.99
N ASP A 76 -12.28 9.35 -23.67
CA ASP A 76 -13.67 9.28 -24.04
C ASP A 76 -14.59 9.36 -22.82
N ARG A 77 -15.73 10.07 -22.95
CA ARG A 77 -16.67 10.29 -21.84
C ARG A 77 -17.10 9.02 -21.09
N PRO A 78 -17.40 7.89 -21.76
CA PRO A 78 -17.73 6.64 -21.07
C PRO A 78 -16.57 6.09 -20.22
N ILE A 79 -15.36 6.17 -20.75
CA ILE A 79 -14.14 5.73 -20.04
C ILE A 79 -13.89 6.60 -18.82
N LEU A 80 -13.94 7.92 -19.00
CA LEU A 80 -13.77 8.88 -17.91
C LEU A 80 -14.79 8.66 -16.78
N LYS A 81 -16.07 8.44 -17.14
CA LYS A 81 -17.12 8.14 -16.16
C LYS A 81 -16.77 6.88 -15.36
N LYS A 82 -16.38 5.80 -16.05
CA LYS A 82 -16.01 4.54 -15.39
C LYS A 82 -14.80 4.71 -14.47
N LEU A 83 -13.78 5.46 -14.89
CA LEU A 83 -12.61 5.75 -14.07
C LEU A 83 -12.97 6.57 -12.83
N ASN A 84 -13.84 7.58 -12.97
CA ASN A 84 -14.32 8.36 -11.83
C ASN A 84 -15.13 7.51 -10.85
N ASP A 85 -16.00 6.62 -11.33
CA ASP A 85 -16.76 5.71 -10.47
C ASP A 85 -15.82 4.75 -9.71
N LEU A 86 -14.76 4.25 -10.35
CA LEU A 86 -13.76 3.41 -9.72
C LEU A 86 -12.90 4.20 -8.71
N TYR A 87 -12.54 5.43 -9.04
CA TYR A 87 -11.80 6.30 -8.14
C TYR A 87 -12.60 6.65 -6.88
N LEU A 88 -13.89 6.94 -7.01
CA LEU A 88 -14.77 7.16 -5.86
C LEU A 88 -14.86 5.91 -4.96
N ARG A 89 -14.87 4.72 -5.55
CA ARG A 89 -14.81 3.47 -4.78
C ARG A 89 -13.49 3.36 -4.03
N TYR A 90 -12.38 3.60 -4.70
CA TYR A 90 -11.06 3.58 -4.08
C TYR A 90 -10.97 4.55 -2.89
N VAL A 91 -11.40 5.80 -3.06
CA VAL A 91 -11.39 6.79 -1.96
C VAL A 91 -12.28 6.36 -0.79
N THR A 92 -13.38 5.66 -1.07
CA THR A 92 -14.30 5.16 -0.03
C THR A 92 -13.74 3.94 0.71
N ILE A 93 -13.09 3.02 -0.01
CA ILE A 93 -12.54 1.76 0.52
C ILE A 93 -11.17 2.00 1.18
N GLY A 94 -10.40 2.96 0.64
CA GLY A 94 -9.02 3.22 1.01
C GLY A 94 -8.03 2.21 0.42
N GLY A 95 -6.74 2.47 0.64
CA GLY A 95 -5.64 1.67 0.11
C GLY A 95 -5.15 0.54 1.03
N MET A 96 -5.86 0.22 2.13
CA MET A 96 -5.45 -0.89 2.99
C MET A 96 -5.69 -2.23 2.29
N PRO A 97 -4.67 -3.09 2.10
CA PRO A 97 -4.81 -4.34 1.35
C PRO A 97 -5.94 -5.23 1.81
N GLU A 98 -6.15 -5.35 3.13
CA GLU A 98 -7.23 -6.13 3.72
C GLU A 98 -8.61 -5.58 3.35
N SER A 99 -8.79 -4.24 3.34
CA SER A 99 -10.03 -3.59 2.95
C SER A 99 -10.32 -3.78 1.46
N VAL A 100 -9.28 -3.72 0.62
CA VAL A 100 -9.38 -3.94 -0.82
C VAL A 100 -9.73 -5.40 -1.12
N ASP A 101 -9.08 -6.37 -0.47
CA ASP A 101 -9.37 -7.80 -0.63
C ASP A 101 -10.82 -8.13 -0.22
N ALA A 102 -11.29 -7.60 0.91
CA ALA A 102 -12.68 -7.78 1.34
C ALA A 102 -13.68 -7.22 0.31
N PHE A 103 -13.37 -6.06 -0.26
CA PHE A 103 -14.21 -5.47 -1.31
C PHE A 103 -14.20 -6.31 -2.61
N VAL A 104 -13.03 -6.77 -3.04
CA VAL A 104 -12.89 -7.58 -4.27
C VAL A 104 -13.68 -8.90 -4.14
N ARG A 105 -13.62 -9.55 -2.98
CA ARG A 105 -14.31 -10.83 -2.74
C ARG A 105 -15.82 -10.69 -2.58
N ASN A 106 -16.26 -9.70 -1.82
CA ASN A 106 -17.65 -9.61 -1.36
C ASN A 106 -18.46 -8.50 -2.03
N GLY A 107 -17.80 -7.51 -2.65
CA GLY A 107 -18.44 -6.34 -3.23
C GLY A 107 -19.11 -5.42 -2.21
N LEU A 108 -18.88 -5.63 -0.92
CA LEU A 108 -19.57 -4.95 0.17
C LEU A 108 -18.68 -3.88 0.81
N TYR A 109 -19.10 -2.63 0.74
CA TYR A 109 -18.44 -1.50 1.41
C TYR A 109 -18.47 -1.61 2.95
N SER A 110 -19.51 -2.24 3.51
CA SER A 110 -19.68 -2.37 4.96
C SER A 110 -18.54 -3.14 5.64
N GLU A 111 -18.02 -4.15 5.00
CA GLU A 111 -16.93 -4.96 5.53
C GLU A 111 -15.60 -4.22 5.45
N SER A 112 -15.32 -3.56 4.33
CA SER A 112 -14.15 -2.68 4.16
C SER A 112 -14.15 -1.54 5.19
N TYR A 113 -15.30 -0.92 5.46
CA TYR A 113 -15.45 0.12 6.45
C TYR A 113 -15.18 -0.39 7.88
N ARG A 114 -15.65 -1.59 8.22
CA ARG A 114 -15.36 -2.21 9.53
C ARG A 114 -13.87 -2.45 9.73
N ILE A 115 -13.17 -2.90 8.70
CA ILE A 115 -11.73 -3.11 8.73
C ILE A 115 -11.00 -1.79 8.97
N GLN A 116 -11.33 -0.75 8.21
CA GLN A 116 -10.73 0.58 8.39
C GLN A 116 -10.93 1.15 9.79
N THR A 117 -12.14 1.03 10.35
CA THR A 117 -12.42 1.52 11.70
C THR A 117 -11.67 0.73 12.76
N SER A 118 -11.46 -0.56 12.59
CA SER A 118 -10.68 -1.37 13.53
C SER A 118 -9.19 -1.00 13.53
N ILE A 119 -8.64 -0.67 12.38
CA ILE A 119 -7.23 -0.26 12.25
C ILE A 119 -7.01 1.16 12.81
N SER A 120 -7.98 2.06 12.63
CA SER A 120 -7.89 3.44 13.13
C SER A 120 -8.07 3.54 14.67
N ALA A 121 -8.54 2.47 15.32
CA ALA A 121 -8.76 2.40 16.75
C ALA A 121 -7.55 1.86 17.54
N CYS A 122 -6.49 1.43 16.87
CA CYS A 122 -5.22 0.98 17.46
C CYS A 122 -4.16 2.09 17.42
#